data_1dffe0638d4647acefc90c8009e799f2
#
_entry.id   1dffe0638d4647acefc90c8009e799f2
#
_cell.length_a   1.000
_cell.length_b   1.000
_cell.length_c   1.000
_cell.angle_alpha   90.00
_cell.angle_beta   90.00
_cell.angle_gamma   90.00
#
_symmetry.space_group_name_H-M   'P 1'
#
loop_
_entity.id
_entity.type
_entity.pdbx_description
1 polymer ?
#
loop_
_entity_poly.entity_id
_entity_poly.type
_entity_poly.pdbx_seq_one_letter_code
_entity_poly.pdbx_strand_id
1 'polypeptide(L)'
;IHRTEKQMIAHIIGDRVISDITRDGISWINERIKRPAYIWWNFPVSDYVRDHLLLGPVYGNDTTIAKEMSGFVTNPMEHAESSKIAIYSVASYAWNPAKYDTWQTWKDAIRTILPSAAEELECFAMHNSDLGPNGHGYRREESMDIQPAAERFLKAFKEGKNYDKADFETLQYTFERMKESADI
;
A
#
# COMPACT_ATOMS: atom_id res chain seq x y z
N ILE A 1 26.40 3.78 37.63
CA ILE A 1 26.46 3.19 36.25
C ILE A 1 25.13 3.50 35.60
N HIS A 2 25.07 4.62 34.86
CA HIS A 2 23.91 4.91 34.01
C HIS A 2 23.86 3.85 32.87
N ARG A 3 22.99 2.89 33.00
CA ARG A 3 22.56 2.13 31.84
C ARG A 3 21.77 3.11 30.97
N THR A 4 22.38 3.55 29.89
CA THR A 4 21.62 4.11 28.75
C THR A 4 20.56 3.07 28.40
N GLU A 5 19.31 3.43 28.63
CA GLU A 5 18.18 2.63 28.15
C GLU A 5 18.32 2.51 26.64
N LYS A 6 18.81 1.38 26.18
CA LYS A 6 18.78 1.05 24.76
C LYS A 6 17.32 1.08 24.37
N GLN A 7 16.92 2.04 23.57
CA GLN A 7 15.65 2.03 22.89
C GLN A 7 15.64 0.73 22.08
N MET A 8 14.91 -0.27 22.56
CA MET A 8 14.66 -1.45 21.76
C MET A 8 13.69 -1.02 20.67
N ILE A 9 14.19 -0.94 19.45
CA ILE A 9 13.35 -0.92 18.27
C ILE A 9 12.74 -2.33 18.25
N ALA A 10 11.51 -2.43 18.69
CA ALA A 10 10.79 -3.66 18.56
C ALA A 10 10.31 -3.73 17.11
N HIS A 11 10.81 -4.68 16.36
CA HIS A 11 10.19 -5.10 15.12
C HIS A 11 8.81 -5.66 15.47
N ILE A 12 7.83 -4.79 15.56
CA ILE A 12 6.48 -5.22 15.84
C ILE A 12 5.69 -5.00 14.58
N ILE A 13 5.52 -6.09 14.00
CA ILE A 13 4.62 -6.27 12.91
C ILE A 13 3.67 -7.34 13.42
N GLY A 14 2.68 -6.99 14.23
CA GLY A 14 1.65 -7.90 14.70
C GLY A 14 2.09 -9.37 14.76
N ASP A 15 1.25 -10.29 14.35
CA ASP A 15 1.56 -11.73 14.25
C ASP A 15 2.34 -12.10 12.98
N ARG A 16 2.63 -11.16 12.10
CA ARG A 16 3.27 -11.37 10.78
C ARG A 16 4.34 -10.32 10.51
N VAL A 17 5.30 -10.66 9.66
CA VAL A 17 6.37 -9.75 9.22
C VAL A 17 5.78 -8.55 8.45
N ILE A 18 4.64 -8.72 7.82
CA ILE A 18 3.88 -7.69 7.11
C ILE A 18 2.46 -7.70 7.64
N SER A 19 2.04 -6.61 8.24
CA SER A 19 0.70 -6.44 8.78
C SER A 19 0.36 -4.98 8.99
N ASP A 20 -0.91 -4.71 9.20
CA ASP A 20 -1.37 -3.39 9.63
C ASP A 20 -1.01 -3.14 11.09
N ILE A 21 -0.89 -1.87 11.44
CA ILE A 21 -0.66 -1.43 12.82
C ILE A 21 -2.02 -1.35 13.49
N THR A 22 -2.29 -2.28 14.39
CA THR A 22 -3.57 -2.38 15.09
C THR A 22 -3.43 -2.00 16.58
N ARG A 23 -4.54 -1.55 17.17
CA ARG A 23 -4.58 -1.26 18.62
C ARG A 23 -4.23 -2.49 19.45
N ASP A 24 -4.77 -3.64 19.11
CA ASP A 24 -4.53 -4.87 19.85
C ASP A 24 -3.06 -5.27 19.81
N GLY A 25 -2.42 -5.17 18.64
CA GLY A 25 -0.99 -5.44 18.48
C GLY A 25 -0.14 -4.48 19.31
N ILE A 26 -0.43 -3.19 19.28
CA ILE A 26 0.27 -2.18 20.09
C ILE A 26 0.06 -2.41 21.59
N SER A 27 -1.15 -2.65 22.02
CA SER A 27 -1.46 -2.92 23.44
C SER A 27 -0.73 -4.17 23.92
N TRP A 28 -0.78 -5.24 23.13
CA TRP A 28 -0.13 -6.51 23.46
C TRP A 28 1.38 -6.35 23.71
N ILE A 29 2.07 -5.58 22.86
CA ILE A 29 3.52 -5.39 23.04
C ILE A 29 3.82 -4.41 24.17
N ASN A 30 3.09 -3.29 24.27
CA ASN A 30 3.30 -2.30 25.32
C ASN A 30 3.17 -2.90 26.71
N GLU A 31 2.21 -3.81 26.91
CA GLU A 31 2.04 -4.54 28.16
C GLU A 31 3.26 -5.39 28.52
N ARG A 32 3.93 -5.97 27.52
CA ARG A 32 5.11 -6.83 27.72
C ARG A 32 6.37 -6.06 27.95
N ILE A 33 6.62 -5.02 27.17
CA ILE A 33 7.82 -4.20 27.29
C ILE A 33 7.69 -3.09 28.34
N LYS A 34 6.49 -2.90 28.91
CA LYS A 34 6.14 -1.90 29.92
C LYS A 34 6.43 -0.45 29.51
N ARG A 35 6.29 -0.16 28.23
CA ARG A 35 6.47 1.18 27.64
C ARG A 35 5.87 1.24 26.25
N PRO A 36 5.61 2.45 25.69
CA PRO A 36 5.22 2.60 24.29
C PRO A 36 6.28 2.05 23.34
N ALA A 37 5.86 1.22 22.40
CA ALA A 37 6.73 0.64 21.39
C ALA A 37 7.11 1.66 20.32
N TYR A 38 8.31 1.50 19.77
CA TYR A 38 8.71 2.13 18.51
C TYR A 38 8.54 1.11 17.40
N ILE A 39 7.76 1.44 16.36
CA ILE A 39 7.36 0.51 15.32
C ILE A 39 8.30 0.61 14.13
N TRP A 40 8.76 -0.53 13.65
CA TRP A 40 9.32 -0.68 12.31
C TRP A 40 8.24 -1.29 11.42
N TRP A 41 7.69 -0.50 10.51
CA TRP A 41 6.61 -0.95 9.65
C TRP A 41 7.13 -1.32 8.26
N ASN A 42 6.92 -2.56 7.86
CA ASN A 42 7.29 -3.08 6.54
C ASN A 42 6.25 -2.70 5.48
N PHE A 43 6.24 -1.44 5.14
CA PHE A 43 5.46 -0.85 4.05
C PHE A 43 6.18 0.43 3.59
N PRO A 44 6.31 0.68 2.30
CA PRO A 44 5.89 -0.11 1.13
C PRO A 44 6.95 -1.10 0.60
N VAL A 45 7.80 -1.65 1.44
CA VAL A 45 8.80 -2.63 0.99
C VAL A 45 8.16 -3.77 0.18
N SER A 46 8.76 -4.10 -0.96
CA SER A 46 8.24 -5.11 -1.91
C SER A 46 9.27 -6.19 -2.28
N ASP A 47 10.34 -6.34 -1.51
CA ASP A 47 11.42 -7.28 -1.78
C ASP A 47 10.99 -8.76 -1.75
N TYR A 48 9.86 -9.04 -1.12
CA TYR A 48 9.22 -10.36 -1.06
C TYR A 48 8.16 -10.59 -2.17
N VAL A 49 7.84 -9.56 -2.97
CA VAL A 49 6.94 -9.61 -4.13
C VAL A 49 7.51 -8.73 -5.23
N ARG A 50 8.49 -9.29 -5.96
CA ARG A 50 9.32 -8.52 -6.90
C ARG A 50 8.65 -8.19 -8.24
N ASP A 51 7.53 -8.82 -8.52
CA ASP A 51 6.71 -8.59 -9.70
C ASP A 51 5.59 -7.57 -9.46
N HIS A 52 5.61 -6.90 -8.30
CA HIS A 52 4.55 -5.99 -7.89
C HIS A 52 5.14 -4.73 -7.23
N LEU A 53 4.55 -3.58 -7.53
CA LEU A 53 4.84 -2.32 -6.85
C LEU A 53 3.77 -2.05 -5.78
N LEU A 54 4.15 -1.41 -4.69
CA LEU A 54 3.23 -1.01 -3.64
C LEU A 54 2.97 0.50 -3.72
N LEU A 55 2.12 0.89 -4.66
CA LEU A 55 1.77 2.28 -4.95
C LEU A 55 0.51 2.76 -4.23
N GLY A 56 -0.08 1.91 -3.40
CA GLY A 56 -1.28 2.23 -2.64
C GLY A 56 -1.02 3.15 -1.45
N PRO A 57 -2.10 3.66 -0.83
CA PRO A 57 -2.03 4.47 0.37
C PRO A 57 -1.75 3.62 1.61
N VAL A 58 -1.47 4.27 2.74
CA VAL A 58 -1.63 3.68 4.06
C VAL A 58 -3.09 3.35 4.28
N TYR A 59 -3.38 2.08 4.56
CA TYR A 59 -4.72 1.57 4.65
C TYR A 59 -4.80 0.46 5.71
N GLY A 60 -5.87 0.41 6.50
CA GLY A 60 -6.04 -0.58 7.57
C GLY A 60 -5.38 -0.25 8.91
N ASN A 61 -4.43 0.67 8.95
CA ASN A 61 -3.81 1.08 10.21
C ASN A 61 -4.81 1.81 11.12
N ASP A 62 -4.74 1.52 12.40
CA ASP A 62 -5.55 2.21 13.41
C ASP A 62 -5.14 3.69 13.52
N THR A 63 -6.10 4.58 13.37
CA THR A 63 -5.89 6.03 13.40
C THR A 63 -5.96 6.64 14.81
N THR A 64 -6.20 5.83 15.84
CA THR A 64 -6.44 6.30 17.21
C THR A 64 -5.30 6.03 18.18
N ILE A 65 -4.24 5.33 17.74
CA ILE A 65 -3.16 4.81 18.58
C ILE A 65 -1.92 5.72 18.70
N ALA A 66 -1.97 6.94 18.19
CA ALA A 66 -0.82 7.85 18.16
C ALA A 66 -0.14 8.04 19.52
N LYS A 67 -0.90 8.04 20.61
CA LYS A 67 -0.39 8.21 21.99
C LYS A 67 0.16 6.92 22.59
N GLU A 68 -0.09 5.80 21.97
CA GLU A 68 0.31 4.48 22.44
C GLU A 68 1.64 4.02 21.84
N MET A 69 2.16 4.77 20.87
CA MET A 69 3.46 4.54 20.23
C MET A 69 4.46 5.62 20.65
N SER A 70 5.72 5.24 20.78
CA SER A 70 6.82 6.20 20.95
C SER A 70 7.31 6.80 19.63
N GLY A 71 6.88 6.24 18.52
CA GLY A 71 7.19 6.63 17.16
C GLY A 71 7.15 5.45 16.22
N PHE A 72 7.35 5.71 14.92
CA PHE A 72 7.51 4.62 13.97
C PHE A 72 8.39 5.02 12.78
N VAL A 73 8.91 4.03 12.10
CA VAL A 73 9.68 4.14 10.86
C VAL A 73 9.06 3.22 9.82
N THR A 74 9.08 3.64 8.59
CA THR A 74 8.64 2.85 7.45
C THR A 74 9.83 2.27 6.68
N ASN A 75 9.63 1.12 6.07
CA ASN A 75 10.60 0.44 5.20
C ASN A 75 10.12 0.54 3.75
N PRO A 76 10.74 1.38 2.90
CA PRO A 76 10.30 1.61 1.53
C PRO A 76 10.73 0.50 0.58
N MET A 77 10.19 0.52 -0.66
CA MET A 77 10.72 -0.27 -1.77
C MET A 77 12.15 0.18 -2.12
N GLU A 78 12.91 -0.69 -2.79
CA GLU A 78 14.20 -0.35 -3.40
C GLU A 78 14.07 0.70 -4.52
N HIS A 79 12.87 0.85 -5.08
CA HIS A 79 12.52 1.83 -6.11
C HIS A 79 12.13 3.16 -5.47
N ALA A 80 13.09 4.08 -5.36
CA ALA A 80 12.90 5.34 -4.61
C ALA A 80 11.76 6.20 -5.16
N GLU A 81 11.65 6.34 -6.48
CA GLU A 81 10.60 7.15 -7.11
C GLU A 81 9.21 6.54 -6.87
N SER A 82 9.06 5.25 -7.11
CA SER A 82 7.80 4.55 -6.87
C SER A 82 7.38 4.56 -5.40
N SER A 83 8.33 4.60 -4.48
CA SER A 83 8.05 4.66 -3.03
C SER A 83 7.43 6.00 -2.60
N LYS A 84 7.60 7.08 -3.36
CA LYS A 84 7.15 8.42 -2.96
C LYS A 84 5.66 8.50 -2.70
N ILE A 85 4.83 7.80 -3.49
CA ILE A 85 3.37 7.79 -3.32
C ILE A 85 3.00 7.24 -1.95
N ALA A 86 3.52 6.07 -1.62
CA ALA A 86 3.26 5.43 -0.33
C ALA A 86 3.88 6.20 0.83
N ILE A 87 5.12 6.71 0.68
CA ILE A 87 5.80 7.51 1.71
C ILE A 87 5.03 8.81 2.01
N TYR A 88 4.45 9.46 1.01
CA TYR A 88 3.59 10.62 1.23
C TYR A 88 2.41 10.27 2.14
N SER A 89 1.74 9.15 1.87
CA SER A 89 0.65 8.65 2.70
C SER A 89 1.11 8.28 4.11
N VAL A 90 2.27 7.65 4.25
CA VAL A 90 2.88 7.32 5.54
C VAL A 90 3.16 8.60 6.35
N ALA A 91 3.74 9.61 5.72
CA ALA A 91 4.03 10.88 6.38
C ALA A 91 2.76 11.59 6.85
N SER A 92 1.73 11.59 6.03
CA SER A 92 0.42 12.17 6.36
C SER A 92 -0.25 11.44 7.53
N TYR A 93 -0.25 10.10 7.50
CA TYR A 93 -0.75 9.27 8.58
C TYR A 93 0.03 9.53 9.89
N ALA A 94 1.36 9.56 9.82
CA ALA A 94 2.21 9.80 10.99
C ALA A 94 2.02 11.19 11.60
N TRP A 95 1.79 12.18 10.75
CA TRP A 95 1.63 13.57 11.19
C TRP A 95 0.35 13.78 12.00
N ASN A 96 -0.77 13.25 11.52
CA ASN A 96 -2.06 13.37 12.19
C ASN A 96 -2.98 12.20 11.86
N PRO A 97 -2.82 11.04 12.51
CA PRO A 97 -3.62 9.86 12.23
C PRO A 97 -5.13 10.11 12.34
N ALA A 98 -5.56 10.92 13.33
CA ALA A 98 -6.98 11.18 13.57
C ALA A 98 -7.68 11.97 12.45
N LYS A 99 -6.92 12.67 11.59
CA LYS A 99 -7.43 13.39 10.42
C LYS A 99 -7.00 12.77 9.10
N TYR A 100 -6.31 11.63 9.16
CA TYR A 100 -5.84 10.96 7.97
C TYR A 100 -7.02 10.45 7.13
N ASP A 101 -7.08 10.89 5.88
CA ASP A 101 -7.97 10.37 4.85
C ASP A 101 -7.16 9.59 3.83
N THR A 102 -7.39 8.29 3.77
CA THR A 102 -6.65 7.35 2.93
C THR A 102 -6.66 7.75 1.46
N TRP A 103 -7.85 7.98 0.92
CA TRP A 103 -8.02 8.19 -0.52
C TRP A 103 -7.67 9.59 -0.96
N GLN A 104 -8.06 10.58 -0.17
CA GLN A 104 -7.71 11.97 -0.47
C GLN A 104 -6.20 12.16 -0.42
N THR A 105 -5.55 11.63 0.61
CA THR A 105 -4.09 11.71 0.75
C THR A 105 -3.36 11.02 -0.40
N TRP A 106 -3.86 9.87 -0.85
CA TRP A 106 -3.27 9.14 -1.98
C TRP A 106 -3.38 9.92 -3.30
N LYS A 107 -4.53 10.49 -3.58
CA LYS A 107 -4.73 11.36 -4.75
C LYS A 107 -3.86 12.61 -4.68
N ASP A 108 -3.71 13.20 -3.51
CA ASP A 108 -2.84 14.37 -3.32
C ASP A 108 -1.36 14.00 -3.52
N ALA A 109 -0.94 12.80 -3.10
CA ALA A 109 0.40 12.28 -3.37
C ALA A 109 0.67 12.18 -4.87
N ILE A 110 -0.22 11.53 -5.62
CA ILE A 110 -0.12 11.34 -7.07
C ILE A 110 -0.02 12.70 -7.78
N ARG A 111 -0.93 13.63 -7.48
CA ARG A 111 -0.93 14.97 -8.07
C ARG A 111 0.31 15.79 -7.72
N THR A 112 0.87 15.58 -6.53
CA THR A 112 2.08 16.27 -6.08
C THR A 112 3.32 15.73 -6.78
N ILE A 113 3.39 14.41 -6.97
CA ILE A 113 4.57 13.72 -7.52
C ILE A 113 4.63 13.88 -9.04
N LEU A 114 3.50 13.69 -9.72
CA LEU A 114 3.41 13.75 -11.19
C LEU A 114 2.17 14.52 -11.65
N PRO A 115 2.15 15.84 -11.50
CA PRO A 115 0.97 16.65 -11.83
C PRO A 115 0.61 16.63 -13.32
N SER A 116 1.58 16.41 -14.21
CA SER A 116 1.38 16.39 -15.67
C SER A 116 0.70 15.13 -16.19
N ALA A 117 0.69 14.03 -15.41
CA ALA A 117 0.12 12.74 -15.78
C ALA A 117 -0.55 12.07 -14.56
N ALA A 118 -1.24 12.87 -13.75
CA ALA A 118 -1.81 12.38 -12.50
C ALA A 118 -2.91 11.32 -12.71
N GLU A 119 -3.71 11.44 -13.77
CA GLU A 119 -4.78 10.48 -14.08
C GLU A 119 -4.21 9.14 -14.54
N GLU A 120 -3.17 9.16 -15.37
CA GLU A 120 -2.48 7.97 -15.85
C GLU A 120 -1.79 7.25 -14.69
N LEU A 121 -1.09 8.00 -13.84
CA LEU A 121 -0.44 7.47 -12.66
C LEU A 121 -1.44 6.91 -11.64
N GLU A 122 -2.60 7.55 -11.47
CA GLU A 122 -3.69 7.04 -10.62
C GLU A 122 -4.17 5.68 -11.15
N CYS A 123 -4.42 5.57 -12.46
CA CYS A 123 -4.80 4.32 -13.10
C CYS A 123 -3.74 3.22 -12.88
N PHE A 124 -2.48 3.50 -13.16
CA PHE A 124 -1.39 2.56 -12.95
C PHE A 124 -1.27 2.13 -11.49
N ALA A 125 -1.31 3.08 -10.55
CA ALA A 125 -1.18 2.83 -9.14
C ALA A 125 -2.36 2.03 -8.56
N MET A 126 -3.56 2.19 -9.11
CA MET A 126 -4.71 1.36 -8.73
C MET A 126 -4.52 -0.13 -9.03
N HIS A 127 -3.76 -0.45 -10.08
CA HIS A 127 -3.46 -1.83 -10.50
C HIS A 127 -2.13 -2.34 -9.93
N ASN A 128 -1.45 -1.55 -9.08
CA ASN A 128 -0.18 -1.88 -8.44
C ASN A 128 -0.17 -1.40 -6.98
N SER A 129 -1.15 -1.79 -6.20
CA SER A 129 -1.33 -1.22 -4.86
C SER A 129 -1.54 -2.23 -3.74
N ASP A 130 -1.84 -3.48 -4.06
CA ASP A 130 -2.11 -4.53 -3.07
C ASP A 130 -1.40 -5.84 -3.41
N LEU A 131 -1.09 -6.60 -2.39
CA LEU A 131 -0.38 -7.89 -2.46
C LEU A 131 -1.32 -9.09 -2.35
N GLY A 132 -2.61 -8.87 -2.32
CA GLY A 132 -3.58 -9.93 -2.13
C GLY A 132 -3.39 -10.67 -0.80
N PRO A 133 -3.53 -12.00 -0.77
CA PRO A 133 -3.62 -12.76 0.49
C PRO A 133 -2.32 -12.80 1.30
N ASN A 134 -1.19 -12.49 0.70
CA ASN A 134 0.13 -12.60 1.35
C ASN A 134 0.67 -11.25 1.85
N GLY A 135 -0.06 -10.17 1.63
CA GLY A 135 0.32 -8.83 2.03
C GLY A 135 -0.12 -8.46 3.44
N HIS A 136 -0.48 -7.19 3.61
CA HIS A 136 -1.08 -6.70 4.84
C HIS A 136 -2.32 -7.51 5.21
N GLY A 137 -2.63 -7.62 6.49
CA GLY A 137 -3.81 -8.37 6.96
C GLY A 137 -5.12 -7.87 6.39
N TYR A 138 -5.09 -6.67 5.92
CA TYR A 138 -6.11 -5.97 5.21
C TYR A 138 -5.96 -6.20 3.68
N ARG A 139 -7.05 -6.55 3.05
CA ARG A 139 -7.09 -6.79 1.60
C ARG A 139 -7.89 -5.68 0.93
N ARG A 140 -7.23 -4.99 0.03
CA ARG A 140 -7.90 -4.18 -0.97
C ARG A 140 -8.01 -5.01 -2.25
N GLU A 141 -9.21 -5.07 -2.79
CA GLU A 141 -9.39 -5.68 -4.09
C GLU A 141 -8.86 -4.75 -5.18
N GLU A 142 -7.91 -5.26 -5.93
CA GLU A 142 -7.21 -4.56 -6.99
C GLU A 142 -7.83 -4.92 -8.34
N SER A 143 -7.83 -3.98 -9.26
CA SER A 143 -8.30 -4.22 -10.64
C SER A 143 -9.76 -4.70 -10.75
N MET A 144 -10.60 -4.40 -9.76
CA MET A 144 -12.00 -4.86 -9.75
C MET A 144 -12.83 -4.37 -10.93
N ASP A 145 -12.49 -3.22 -11.45
CA ASP A 145 -13.12 -2.59 -12.61
C ASP A 145 -12.88 -3.37 -13.91
N ILE A 146 -11.70 -3.98 -14.04
CA ILE A 146 -11.33 -4.75 -15.25
C ILE A 146 -11.32 -6.26 -15.06
N GLN A 147 -11.28 -6.74 -13.82
CA GLN A 147 -11.19 -8.19 -13.55
C GLN A 147 -12.28 -9.01 -14.22
N PRO A 148 -13.57 -8.63 -14.19
CA PRO A 148 -14.60 -9.40 -14.85
C PRO A 148 -14.43 -9.48 -16.38
N ALA A 149 -13.99 -8.40 -17.01
CA ALA A 149 -13.70 -8.37 -18.44
C ALA A 149 -12.49 -9.25 -18.79
N ALA A 150 -11.43 -9.19 -17.97
CA ALA A 150 -10.24 -10.01 -18.14
C ALA A 150 -10.54 -11.51 -18.01
N GLU A 151 -11.32 -11.91 -17.03
CA GLU A 151 -11.72 -13.31 -16.83
C GLU A 151 -12.53 -13.85 -18.01
N ARG A 152 -13.52 -13.10 -18.50
CA ARG A 152 -14.31 -13.49 -19.68
C ARG A 152 -13.45 -13.57 -20.93
N PHE A 153 -12.59 -12.59 -21.17
CA PHE A 153 -11.67 -12.58 -22.29
C PHE A 153 -10.73 -13.79 -22.28
N LEU A 154 -10.07 -14.07 -21.15
CA LEU A 154 -9.17 -15.22 -21.02
C LEU A 154 -9.87 -16.56 -21.17
N LYS A 155 -11.11 -16.67 -20.69
CA LYS A 155 -11.93 -17.87 -20.88
C LYS A 155 -12.25 -18.08 -22.35
N ALA A 156 -12.73 -17.06 -23.05
CA ALA A 156 -13.02 -17.14 -24.49
C ALA A 156 -11.75 -17.51 -25.27
N PHE A 157 -10.62 -16.89 -24.98
CA PHE A 157 -9.33 -17.20 -25.61
C PHE A 157 -8.92 -18.67 -25.41
N LYS A 158 -9.01 -19.20 -24.19
CA LYS A 158 -8.68 -20.61 -23.90
C LYS A 158 -9.59 -21.61 -24.59
N GLU A 159 -10.86 -21.24 -24.80
CA GLU A 159 -11.87 -22.08 -25.45
C GLU A 159 -11.87 -21.93 -26.98
N GLY A 160 -11.01 -21.08 -27.54
CA GLY A 160 -11.00 -20.79 -29.00
C GLY A 160 -12.26 -20.11 -29.48
N LYS A 161 -12.98 -19.40 -28.62
CA LYS A 161 -14.20 -18.67 -28.92
C LYS A 161 -13.92 -17.20 -29.20
N ASN A 162 -14.86 -16.53 -29.87
CA ASN A 162 -14.81 -15.08 -29.99
C ASN A 162 -15.01 -14.44 -28.65
N TYR A 163 -14.17 -13.44 -28.33
CA TYR A 163 -14.30 -12.62 -27.13
C TYR A 163 -15.37 -11.53 -27.35
N ASP A 164 -15.90 -11.02 -26.22
CA ASP A 164 -16.82 -9.90 -26.25
C ASP A 164 -16.05 -8.61 -26.61
N LYS A 165 -16.61 -7.83 -27.56
CA LYS A 165 -15.97 -6.60 -28.02
C LYS A 165 -15.89 -5.55 -26.92
N ALA A 166 -16.93 -5.44 -26.08
CA ALA A 166 -16.94 -4.47 -24.97
C ALA A 166 -15.89 -4.83 -23.90
N ASP A 167 -15.71 -6.12 -23.61
CA ASP A 167 -14.65 -6.57 -22.71
C ASP A 167 -13.27 -6.24 -23.27
N PHE A 168 -13.06 -6.45 -24.57
CA PHE A 168 -11.80 -6.11 -25.22
C PHE A 168 -11.53 -4.60 -25.19
N GLU A 169 -12.51 -3.77 -25.51
CA GLU A 169 -12.38 -2.31 -25.48
C GLU A 169 -12.06 -1.79 -24.07
N THR A 170 -12.68 -2.37 -23.03
CA THR A 170 -12.39 -2.06 -21.62
C THR A 170 -10.93 -2.36 -21.27
N LEU A 171 -10.45 -3.55 -21.61
CA LEU A 171 -9.07 -3.96 -21.35
C LEU A 171 -8.07 -3.14 -22.15
N GLN A 172 -8.35 -2.89 -23.43
CA GLN A 172 -7.51 -2.09 -24.30
C GLN A 172 -7.32 -0.67 -23.72
N TYR A 173 -8.41 -0.01 -23.36
CA TYR A 173 -8.37 1.33 -22.77
C TYR A 173 -7.48 1.36 -21.50
N THR A 174 -7.70 0.41 -20.59
CA THR A 174 -6.93 0.33 -19.34
C THR A 174 -5.45 0.10 -19.59
N PHE A 175 -5.10 -0.83 -20.50
CA PHE A 175 -3.70 -1.10 -20.82
C PHE A 175 -3.01 0.04 -21.55
N GLU A 176 -3.72 0.77 -22.40
CA GLU A 176 -3.18 1.97 -23.06
C GLU A 176 -2.85 3.06 -22.02
N ARG A 177 -3.73 3.30 -21.05
CA ARG A 177 -3.48 4.24 -19.95
C ARG A 177 -2.31 3.81 -19.06
N MET A 178 -2.24 2.53 -18.71
CA MET A 178 -1.11 2.00 -17.95
C MET A 178 0.22 2.14 -18.71
N LYS A 179 0.21 1.94 -20.02
CA LYS A 179 1.39 2.14 -20.87
C LYS A 179 1.81 3.60 -20.91
N GLU A 180 0.89 4.51 -21.11
CA GLU A 180 1.16 5.97 -21.11
C GLU A 180 1.81 6.41 -19.80
N SER A 181 1.37 5.86 -18.64
CA SER A 181 2.01 6.16 -17.35
C SER A 181 3.41 5.57 -17.19
N ALA A 182 3.72 4.49 -17.87
CA ALA A 182 5.03 3.86 -17.83
C ALA A 182 6.07 4.54 -18.76
N ASP A 183 5.60 5.31 -19.75
CA ASP A 183 6.45 6.05 -20.72
C ASP A 183 6.84 7.45 -20.18
N ILE A 184 6.39 7.86 -18.99
CA ILE A 184 6.66 9.14 -18.31
C ILE A 184 7.79 8.98 -17.28
#